data_96ee3e160da9a8b5cb70ce4879a3da31
#
_entry.id   96ee3e160da9a8b5cb70ce4879a3da31
#
_cell.length_a   1.000
_cell.length_b   1.000
_cell.length_c   1.000
_cell.angle_alpha   90.00
_cell.angle_beta   90.00
_cell.angle_gamma   90.00
#
_symmetry.space_group_name_H-M   'P 1'
#
loop_
_entity.id
_entity.type
_entity.pdbx_description
1 polymer ?
#
loop_
_entity_poly.entity_id
_entity_poly.type
_entity_poly.pdbx_seq_one_letter_code
_entity_poly.pdbx_strand_id
1 'polypeptide(L)'
;MADGDGISIFGSSHLWIDHNSLSHCADGLIDAIMGSTAITISNNHFAHHNEVMLLGHSDSYVKDKQMQVTIAYNHFGAGLVQRMPRCRHGYFHVVNNDYTHWEMYAIGGSANPTINSQGNRYLAPTNPFAKEVTKRVDTPDVEWKGWNWRSEGDLMLNGAYFLPSGGGASASYARASSLGAKSSSMVGAITSDSGVLKCLRGHQC
;
A
#
# COMPACT_ATOMS: atom_id res chain seq x y z
N MET A 1 8.03 -10.25 -22.23
CA MET A 1 6.59 -10.07 -22.53
C MET A 1 6.02 -9.40 -21.29
N ALA A 2 5.28 -8.32 -21.42
CA ALA A 2 4.60 -7.70 -20.28
C ALA A 2 3.50 -8.66 -19.82
N ASP A 3 3.30 -8.81 -18.50
CA ASP A 3 2.28 -9.67 -17.90
C ASP A 3 0.91 -8.99 -17.83
N GLY A 4 0.86 -7.71 -18.01
CA GLY A 4 -0.38 -6.94 -18.10
C GLY A 4 -0.58 -5.92 -17.01
N ASP A 5 0.44 -5.68 -16.18
CA ASP A 5 0.43 -4.61 -15.17
C ASP A 5 0.26 -3.23 -15.80
N GLY A 6 -0.36 -2.33 -15.08
CA GLY A 6 -0.38 -0.91 -15.43
C GLY A 6 1.01 -0.29 -15.39
N ILE A 7 1.76 -0.58 -14.31
CA ILE A 7 3.17 -0.18 -14.13
C ILE A 7 3.94 -1.35 -13.53
N SER A 8 4.85 -1.93 -14.30
CA SER A 8 5.77 -2.99 -13.87
C SER A 8 7.15 -2.42 -13.54
N ILE A 9 7.63 -2.65 -12.30
CA ILE A 9 8.94 -2.21 -11.81
C ILE A 9 9.79 -3.45 -11.55
N PHE A 10 10.80 -3.65 -12.36
CA PHE A 10 11.65 -4.84 -12.37
C PHE A 10 13.11 -4.48 -12.03
N GLY A 11 13.62 -4.89 -10.87
CA GLY A 11 15.01 -4.67 -10.47
C GLY A 11 15.46 -3.20 -10.48
N SER A 12 14.56 -2.27 -10.21
CA SER A 12 14.77 -0.83 -10.37
C SER A 12 14.76 -0.10 -9.04
N SER A 13 15.33 1.11 -9.01
CA SER A 13 15.38 1.90 -7.79
C SER A 13 15.28 3.40 -8.03
N HIS A 14 15.00 4.16 -6.96
CA HIS A 14 14.87 5.61 -6.98
C HIS A 14 13.74 6.08 -7.90
N LEU A 15 12.54 5.53 -7.69
CA LEU A 15 11.36 5.80 -8.49
C LEU A 15 10.33 6.61 -7.70
N TRP A 16 9.69 7.51 -8.39
CA TRP A 16 8.54 8.25 -7.89
C TRP A 16 7.38 8.12 -8.88
N ILE A 17 6.30 7.48 -8.42
CA ILE A 17 5.06 7.27 -9.19
C ILE A 17 4.00 8.15 -8.56
N ASP A 18 3.61 9.19 -9.28
CA ASP A 18 2.83 10.27 -8.71
C ASP A 18 1.72 10.75 -9.65
N HIS A 19 0.53 11.05 -9.09
CA HIS A 19 -0.63 11.59 -9.79
C HIS A 19 -1.09 10.78 -11.02
N ASN A 20 -1.13 9.44 -10.90
CA ASN A 20 -1.70 8.58 -11.92
C ASN A 20 -3.10 8.10 -11.51
N SER A 21 -3.95 7.84 -12.49
CA SER A 21 -5.22 7.13 -12.30
C SER A 21 -5.12 5.75 -12.97
N LEU A 22 -5.26 4.68 -12.18
CA LEU A 22 -5.08 3.31 -12.63
C LEU A 22 -6.32 2.46 -12.33
N SER A 23 -6.73 1.68 -13.31
CA SER A 23 -7.88 0.77 -13.23
C SER A 23 -7.88 -0.25 -14.37
N HIS A 24 -8.55 -1.38 -14.20
CA HIS A 24 -8.86 -2.34 -15.27
C HIS A 24 -7.66 -2.84 -16.09
N CYS A 25 -6.51 -3.06 -15.47
CA CYS A 25 -5.38 -3.71 -16.13
C CYS A 25 -5.61 -5.23 -16.25
N ALA A 26 -4.76 -5.91 -17.04
CA ALA A 26 -4.89 -7.36 -17.22
C ALA A 26 -4.30 -8.16 -16.04
N ASP A 27 -3.28 -7.63 -15.37
CA ASP A 27 -2.71 -8.12 -14.11
C ASP A 27 -2.72 -6.97 -13.08
N GLY A 28 -1.70 -6.75 -12.25
CA GLY A 28 -1.67 -5.70 -11.24
C GLY A 28 -1.78 -4.27 -11.77
N LEU A 29 -2.06 -3.31 -10.90
CA LEU A 29 -1.98 -1.88 -11.27
C LEU A 29 -0.56 -1.34 -11.14
N ILE A 30 0.13 -1.67 -10.02
CA ILE A 30 1.55 -1.35 -9.81
C ILE A 30 2.23 -2.55 -9.14
N ASP A 31 3.17 -3.17 -9.84
CA ASP A 31 3.95 -4.27 -9.29
C ASP A 31 5.44 -3.92 -9.25
N ALA A 32 6.08 -4.14 -8.09
CA ALA A 32 7.52 -3.95 -7.90
C ALA A 32 8.16 -5.23 -7.41
N ILE A 33 9.08 -5.78 -8.20
CA ILE A 33 9.68 -7.10 -7.98
C ILE A 33 11.20 -7.11 -8.23
N MET A 34 11.82 -8.24 -7.97
CA MET A 34 13.21 -8.55 -8.34
C MET A 34 14.25 -7.60 -7.73
N GLY A 35 14.09 -7.26 -6.45
CA GLY A 35 15.02 -6.41 -5.70
C GLY A 35 14.82 -4.91 -5.94
N SER A 36 13.68 -4.51 -6.44
CA SER A 36 13.32 -3.10 -6.55
C SER A 36 13.25 -2.44 -5.18
N THR A 37 13.69 -1.17 -5.08
CA THR A 37 13.79 -0.46 -3.79
C THR A 37 13.82 1.06 -3.97
N ALA A 38 13.72 1.81 -2.85
CA ALA A 38 13.71 3.27 -2.85
C ALA A 38 12.60 3.82 -3.76
N ILE A 39 11.36 3.37 -3.53
CA ILE A 39 10.19 3.70 -4.35
C ILE A 39 9.23 4.55 -3.51
N THR A 40 8.71 5.62 -4.10
CA THR A 40 7.59 6.39 -3.57
C THR A 40 6.40 6.29 -4.53
N ILE A 41 5.25 5.88 -4.01
CA ILE A 41 3.98 5.82 -4.73
C ILE A 41 3.03 6.79 -4.04
N SER A 42 2.75 7.93 -4.67
CA SER A 42 2.00 9.00 -4.00
C SER A 42 0.95 9.66 -4.89
N ASN A 43 -0.08 10.21 -4.26
CA ASN A 43 -1.13 10.98 -4.92
C ASN A 43 -1.79 10.26 -6.11
N ASN A 44 -1.77 8.93 -6.16
CA ASN A 44 -2.44 8.17 -7.21
C ASN A 44 -3.88 7.84 -6.84
N HIS A 45 -4.72 7.66 -7.83
CA HIS A 45 -6.08 7.15 -7.70
C HIS A 45 -6.16 5.74 -8.29
N PHE A 46 -6.59 4.79 -7.47
CA PHE A 46 -6.81 3.39 -7.87
C PHE A 46 -8.29 3.07 -7.77
N ALA A 47 -8.85 2.40 -8.78
CA ALA A 47 -10.26 2.00 -8.79
C ALA A 47 -10.51 0.76 -9.66
N HIS A 48 -11.60 0.06 -9.39
CA HIS A 48 -12.14 -1.02 -10.23
C HIS A 48 -11.10 -2.06 -10.65
N HIS A 49 -10.47 -2.71 -9.67
CA HIS A 49 -9.45 -3.73 -9.91
C HIS A 49 -9.36 -4.75 -8.78
N ASN A 50 -9.00 -5.98 -9.13
CA ASN A 50 -8.86 -7.04 -8.13
C ASN A 50 -7.56 -6.95 -7.36
N GLU A 51 -6.42 -7.08 -8.03
CA GLU A 51 -5.08 -7.20 -7.46
C GLU A 51 -4.28 -5.90 -7.65
N VAL A 52 -4.44 -4.94 -6.72
CA VAL A 52 -4.05 -3.54 -6.94
C VAL A 52 -2.53 -3.36 -7.04
N MET A 53 -1.77 -3.90 -6.06
CA MET A 53 -0.34 -3.60 -5.94
C MET A 53 0.42 -4.76 -5.31
N LEU A 54 1.42 -5.29 -6.01
CA LEU A 54 2.30 -6.33 -5.51
C LEU A 54 3.71 -5.77 -5.28
N LEU A 55 4.18 -5.89 -4.05
CA LEU A 55 5.50 -5.42 -3.64
C LEU A 55 6.31 -6.62 -3.09
N GLY A 56 7.16 -7.19 -3.95
CA GLY A 56 7.93 -8.40 -3.69
C GLY A 56 7.54 -9.57 -4.60
N HIS A 57 8.56 -10.17 -5.25
CA HIS A 57 8.39 -11.18 -6.31
C HIS A 57 7.77 -12.50 -5.80
N SER A 58 8.44 -13.14 -4.85
CA SER A 58 7.99 -14.40 -4.25
C SER A 58 8.53 -14.56 -2.83
N ASP A 59 7.93 -15.46 -2.06
CA ASP A 59 8.35 -15.75 -0.69
C ASP A 59 9.79 -16.27 -0.60
N SER A 60 10.25 -16.95 -1.65
CA SER A 60 11.63 -17.46 -1.75
C SER A 60 12.63 -16.44 -2.28
N TYR A 61 12.21 -15.30 -2.83
CA TYR A 61 13.09 -14.31 -3.42
C TYR A 61 13.64 -13.33 -2.36
N VAL A 62 14.64 -13.78 -1.62
CA VAL A 62 15.18 -13.07 -0.44
C VAL A 62 15.84 -11.72 -0.74
N LYS A 63 16.16 -11.40 -2.00
CA LYS A 63 16.68 -10.07 -2.38
C LYS A 63 15.67 -8.97 -2.11
N ASP A 64 14.36 -9.27 -2.09
CA ASP A 64 13.33 -8.29 -1.76
C ASP A 64 13.36 -7.84 -0.29
N LYS A 65 14.21 -8.45 0.57
CA LYS A 65 14.50 -7.92 1.93
C LYS A 65 15.07 -6.50 1.93
N GLN A 66 15.68 -6.07 0.82
CA GLN A 66 16.16 -4.69 0.65
C GLN A 66 15.09 -3.70 0.21
N MET A 67 13.91 -4.19 -0.17
CA MET A 67 12.82 -3.35 -0.67
C MET A 67 12.37 -2.35 0.40
N GLN A 68 12.29 -1.08 0.02
CA GLN A 68 11.77 0.01 0.85
C GLN A 68 10.84 0.84 -0.03
N VAL A 69 9.58 0.90 0.37
CA VAL A 69 8.53 1.61 -0.38
C VAL A 69 7.74 2.52 0.55
N THR A 70 7.55 3.75 0.15
CA THR A 70 6.61 4.69 0.77
C THR A 70 5.36 4.79 -0.10
N ILE A 71 4.20 4.52 0.50
CA ILE A 71 2.89 4.61 -0.14
C ILE A 71 2.13 5.72 0.57
N ALA A 72 1.96 6.88 -0.08
CA ALA A 72 1.50 8.09 0.60
C ALA A 72 0.45 8.86 -0.20
N TYR A 73 -0.55 9.39 0.48
CA TYR A 73 -1.53 10.33 -0.09
C TYR A 73 -2.32 9.78 -1.28
N ASN A 74 -2.40 8.45 -1.41
CA ASN A 74 -3.17 7.82 -2.48
C ASN A 74 -4.64 7.69 -2.07
N HIS A 75 -5.51 7.69 -3.08
CA HIS A 75 -6.90 7.32 -2.92
C HIS A 75 -7.13 5.93 -3.52
N PHE A 76 -7.36 4.96 -2.65
CA PHE A 76 -7.85 3.62 -3.01
C PHE A 76 -9.38 3.67 -3.01
N GLY A 77 -9.95 3.87 -4.21
CA GLY A 77 -11.35 4.20 -4.43
C GLY A 77 -12.26 2.98 -4.65
N ALA A 78 -13.32 3.18 -5.41
CA ALA A 78 -14.37 2.18 -5.58
C ALA A 78 -13.94 0.94 -6.35
N GLY A 79 -14.54 -0.22 -6.03
CA GLY A 79 -14.40 -1.47 -6.77
C GLY A 79 -13.01 -2.11 -6.67
N LEU A 80 -12.27 -1.85 -5.60
CA LEU A 80 -11.00 -2.51 -5.31
C LEU A 80 -11.22 -3.72 -4.40
N VAL A 81 -10.59 -4.85 -4.73
CA VAL A 81 -10.80 -6.10 -3.99
C VAL A 81 -9.75 -6.34 -2.93
N GLN A 82 -8.46 -6.34 -3.30
CA GLN A 82 -7.34 -6.72 -2.44
C GLN A 82 -6.00 -6.12 -2.88
N ARG A 83 -4.95 -6.33 -2.07
CA ARG A 83 -3.56 -5.94 -2.37
C ARG A 83 -3.36 -4.42 -2.49
N MET A 84 -3.66 -3.70 -1.44
CA MET A 84 -3.47 -2.23 -1.40
C MET A 84 -2.47 -1.76 -0.32
N PRO A 85 -1.25 -2.27 -0.24
CA PRO A 85 -0.58 -3.27 -1.09
C PRO A 85 -0.63 -4.71 -0.55
N ARG A 86 -0.15 -5.70 -1.35
CA ARG A 86 0.38 -6.99 -0.87
C ARG A 86 1.90 -6.94 -0.83
N CYS A 87 2.50 -7.18 0.34
CA CYS A 87 3.93 -7.05 0.60
C CYS A 87 4.60 -8.40 0.82
N ARG A 88 5.83 -8.57 0.33
CA ARG A 88 6.73 -9.66 0.67
C ARG A 88 8.09 -9.14 1.08
N HIS A 89 8.64 -9.66 2.21
CA HIS A 89 9.90 -9.16 2.77
C HIS A 89 9.88 -7.64 3.02
N GLY A 90 11.03 -6.98 3.06
CA GLY A 90 11.21 -5.52 3.01
C GLY A 90 10.49 -4.68 4.06
N TYR A 91 10.46 -3.39 3.79
CA TYR A 91 9.84 -2.37 4.64
C TYR A 91 8.88 -1.47 3.83
N PHE A 92 7.69 -1.28 4.37
CA PHE A 92 6.61 -0.54 3.73
C PHE A 92 6.03 0.50 4.67
N HIS A 93 6.16 1.77 4.30
CA HIS A 93 5.56 2.90 5.00
C HIS A 93 4.27 3.29 4.28
N VAL A 94 3.14 2.98 4.89
CA VAL A 94 1.80 3.29 4.37
C VAL A 94 1.28 4.49 5.16
N VAL A 95 1.23 5.68 4.55
CA VAL A 95 1.02 6.92 5.29
C VAL A 95 0.02 7.85 4.62
N ASN A 96 -0.98 8.30 5.40
CA ASN A 96 -2.00 9.26 4.99
C ASN A 96 -2.74 8.93 3.69
N ASN A 97 -2.99 7.66 3.42
CA ASN A 97 -3.81 7.21 2.30
C ASN A 97 -5.29 7.13 2.70
N ASP A 98 -6.15 7.23 1.71
CA ASP A 98 -7.59 7.07 1.83
C ASP A 98 -8.04 5.74 1.21
N TYR A 99 -8.59 4.84 2.02
CA TYR A 99 -9.14 3.56 1.58
C TYR A 99 -10.67 3.60 1.62
N THR A 100 -11.30 3.68 0.45
CA THR A 100 -12.77 3.77 0.30
C THR A 100 -13.25 2.89 -0.84
N HIS A 101 -13.48 1.65 -0.64
CA HIS A 101 -13.17 0.70 0.39
C HIS A 101 -12.51 -0.52 -0.25
N TRP A 102 -12.43 -1.65 0.42
CA TRP A 102 -11.95 -2.93 -0.15
C TRP A 102 -13.08 -3.97 -0.12
N GLU A 103 -12.97 -5.03 -0.93
CA GLU A 103 -13.93 -6.13 -0.89
C GLU A 103 -13.44 -7.34 -0.08
N MET A 104 -12.13 -7.59 -0.05
CA MET A 104 -11.52 -8.70 0.68
C MET A 104 -10.60 -8.23 1.81
N TYR A 105 -9.56 -7.46 1.54
CA TYR A 105 -8.66 -6.83 2.50
C TYR A 105 -7.92 -5.63 1.87
N ALA A 106 -7.45 -4.70 2.68
CA ALA A 106 -6.64 -3.58 2.19
C ALA A 106 -5.15 -3.96 2.12
N ILE A 107 -4.52 -4.29 3.25
CA ILE A 107 -3.08 -4.55 3.33
C ILE A 107 -2.83 -6.04 3.55
N GLY A 108 -2.10 -6.68 2.65
CA GLY A 108 -1.74 -8.09 2.75
C GLY A 108 -0.24 -8.33 2.78
N GLY A 109 0.17 -9.56 3.14
CA GLY A 109 1.56 -9.94 3.04
C GLY A 109 1.86 -11.38 3.39
N SER A 110 3.05 -11.82 2.94
CA SER A 110 3.69 -13.09 3.25
C SER A 110 5.21 -12.89 3.38
N ALA A 111 5.96 -13.87 3.86
CA ALA A 111 7.42 -13.81 3.97
C ALA A 111 7.97 -12.65 4.81
N ASN A 112 7.32 -12.33 5.93
CA ASN A 112 7.81 -11.41 6.97
C ASN A 112 8.12 -9.96 6.49
N PRO A 113 7.20 -9.26 5.84
CA PRO A 113 7.35 -7.83 5.59
C PRO A 113 7.21 -7.03 6.89
N THR A 114 7.90 -5.90 6.99
CA THR A 114 7.62 -4.89 8.02
C THR A 114 6.68 -3.83 7.45
N ILE A 115 5.54 -3.64 8.09
CA ILE A 115 4.53 -2.66 7.66
C ILE A 115 4.28 -1.63 8.76
N ASN A 116 4.47 -0.37 8.40
CA ASN A 116 4.19 0.77 9.26
C ASN A 116 3.03 1.58 8.65
N SER A 117 1.82 1.42 9.19
CA SER A 117 0.63 2.16 8.80
C SER A 117 0.47 3.37 9.71
N GLN A 118 0.44 4.57 9.15
CA GLN A 118 0.38 5.80 9.94
C GLN A 118 -0.58 6.83 9.35
N GLY A 119 -1.55 7.25 10.15
CA GLY A 119 -2.42 8.37 9.81
C GLY A 119 -3.31 8.16 8.58
N ASN A 120 -3.56 6.92 8.17
CA ASN A 120 -4.46 6.59 7.07
C ASN A 120 -5.94 6.67 7.49
N ARG A 121 -6.84 6.71 6.51
CA ARG A 121 -8.28 6.56 6.70
C ARG A 121 -8.72 5.22 6.08
N TYR A 122 -9.27 4.33 6.89
CA TYR A 122 -9.79 3.04 6.47
C TYR A 122 -11.30 3.00 6.63
N LEU A 123 -12.06 3.13 5.55
CA LEU A 123 -13.50 2.96 5.52
C LEU A 123 -13.82 1.53 5.05
N ALA A 124 -14.15 0.64 5.99
CA ALA A 124 -14.50 -0.74 5.66
C ALA A 124 -15.78 -0.84 4.84
N PRO A 125 -15.92 -1.87 3.98
CA PRO A 125 -17.13 -2.12 3.23
C PRO A 125 -18.33 -2.43 4.15
N THR A 126 -19.52 -2.48 3.58
CA THR A 126 -20.74 -2.90 4.31
C THR A 126 -20.72 -4.38 4.68
N ASN A 127 -20.01 -5.21 3.93
CA ASN A 127 -19.83 -6.64 4.20
C ASN A 127 -19.26 -6.87 5.62
N PRO A 128 -19.97 -7.55 6.54
CA PRO A 128 -19.50 -7.78 7.90
C PRO A 128 -18.27 -8.70 7.99
N PHE A 129 -18.00 -9.49 6.96
CA PHE A 129 -16.87 -10.42 6.91
C PHE A 129 -15.59 -9.82 6.33
N ALA A 130 -15.63 -8.56 5.85
CA ALA A 130 -14.48 -7.87 5.27
C ALA A 130 -14.09 -6.59 6.05
N LYS A 131 -14.19 -6.64 7.38
CA LYS A 131 -13.88 -5.49 8.25
C LYS A 131 -12.39 -5.36 8.56
N GLU A 132 -11.64 -6.46 8.46
CA GLU A 132 -10.20 -6.45 8.71
C GLU A 132 -9.45 -5.73 7.59
N VAL A 133 -8.62 -4.77 7.97
CA VAL A 133 -7.69 -4.06 7.05
C VAL A 133 -6.60 -5.00 6.55
N THR A 134 -6.15 -5.92 7.44
CA THR A 134 -4.95 -6.75 7.25
C THR A 134 -5.24 -8.17 6.80
N LYS A 135 -4.31 -8.78 6.07
CA LYS A 135 -4.35 -10.21 5.72
C LYS A 135 -2.94 -10.81 5.69
N ARG A 136 -2.69 -11.82 6.54
CA ARG A 136 -1.50 -12.68 6.41
C ARG A 136 -1.86 -13.79 5.45
N VAL A 137 -1.28 -13.72 4.24
CA VAL A 137 -1.65 -14.60 3.13
C VAL A 137 -0.94 -15.94 3.29
N ASP A 138 -1.71 -17.03 3.38
CA ASP A 138 -1.22 -18.40 3.46
C ASP A 138 -0.14 -18.65 4.53
N THR A 139 -0.22 -17.92 5.65
CA THR A 139 0.79 -17.95 6.71
C THR A 139 0.16 -18.33 8.04
N PRO A 140 0.67 -19.33 8.76
CA PRO A 140 0.13 -19.76 10.04
C PRO A 140 0.42 -18.71 11.15
N ASP A 141 -0.41 -18.68 12.16
CA ASP A 141 -0.33 -17.75 13.31
C ASP A 141 1.03 -17.77 14.01
N VAL A 142 1.63 -18.95 14.17
CA VAL A 142 2.91 -19.12 14.85
C VAL A 142 4.03 -18.37 14.14
N GLU A 143 3.92 -18.15 12.85
CA GLU A 143 4.91 -17.46 12.04
C GLU A 143 4.67 -15.95 12.02
N TRP A 144 3.46 -15.50 11.64
CA TRP A 144 3.21 -14.08 11.43
C TRP A 144 3.11 -13.25 12.72
N LYS A 145 2.86 -13.87 13.87
CA LYS A 145 2.86 -13.15 15.16
C LYS A 145 4.17 -12.46 15.49
N GLY A 146 5.29 -12.93 14.93
CA GLY A 146 6.59 -12.27 15.03
C GLY A 146 6.84 -11.15 14.01
N TRP A 147 5.98 -10.97 13.02
CA TRP A 147 6.16 -9.94 11.98
C TRP A 147 5.83 -8.54 12.52
N ASN A 148 6.56 -7.53 12.07
CA ASN A 148 6.38 -6.17 12.56
C ASN A 148 5.34 -5.41 11.73
N TRP A 149 4.08 -5.57 12.09
CA TRP A 149 2.95 -4.82 11.52
C TRP A 149 2.35 -3.92 12.58
N ARG A 150 2.33 -2.61 12.34
CA ARG A 150 1.76 -1.65 13.28
C ARG A 150 0.84 -0.66 12.58
N SER A 151 -0.12 -0.16 13.36
CA SER A 151 -1.03 0.92 12.99
C SER A 151 -0.90 2.03 14.04
N GLU A 152 -0.74 3.26 13.59
CA GLU A 152 -0.50 4.40 14.45
C GLU A 152 -1.24 5.64 13.94
N GLY A 153 -2.18 6.15 14.72
CA GLY A 153 -2.96 7.32 14.33
C GLY A 153 -3.89 7.12 13.14
N ASP A 154 -4.12 5.89 12.70
CA ASP A 154 -5.06 5.56 11.63
C ASP A 154 -6.51 5.75 12.07
N LEU A 155 -7.38 6.21 11.16
CA LEU A 155 -8.81 6.38 11.38
C LEU A 155 -9.57 5.17 10.85
N MET A 156 -10.15 4.41 11.76
CA MET A 156 -10.93 3.20 11.45
C MET A 156 -12.42 3.53 11.42
N LEU A 157 -13.07 3.35 10.28
CA LEU A 157 -14.47 3.68 10.04
C LEU A 157 -15.28 2.44 9.65
N ASN A 158 -16.56 2.45 9.95
CA ASN A 158 -17.52 1.39 9.64
C ASN A 158 -17.08 0.01 10.17
N GLY A 159 -16.48 -0.04 11.36
CA GLY A 159 -16.03 -1.28 11.99
C GLY A 159 -14.72 -1.84 11.42
N ALA A 160 -13.97 -1.05 10.65
CA ALA A 160 -12.62 -1.41 10.25
C ALA A 160 -11.73 -1.68 11.48
N TYR A 161 -10.81 -2.62 11.36
CA TYR A 161 -9.78 -2.84 12.38
C TYR A 161 -8.48 -3.34 11.75
N PHE A 162 -7.37 -2.95 12.34
CA PHE A 162 -6.04 -3.42 11.97
C PHE A 162 -5.56 -4.44 12.99
N LEU A 163 -5.09 -5.60 12.54
CA LEU A 163 -4.53 -6.62 13.42
C LEU A 163 -3.00 -6.43 13.50
N PRO A 164 -2.45 -5.84 14.58
CA PRO A 164 -1.01 -5.62 14.69
C PRO A 164 -0.27 -6.90 15.08
N SER A 165 1.05 -6.93 14.84
CA SER A 165 1.92 -8.02 15.27
C SER A 165 3.36 -7.55 15.50
N GLY A 166 4.14 -8.31 16.27
CA GLY A 166 5.54 -8.03 16.57
C GLY A 166 5.79 -6.80 17.45
N GLY A 167 7.03 -6.37 17.53
CA GLY A 167 7.51 -5.28 18.39
C GLY A 167 7.51 -3.89 17.72
N GLY A 168 7.00 -3.77 16.50
CA GLY A 168 7.01 -2.53 15.72
C GLY A 168 8.26 -2.34 14.86
N ALA A 169 8.31 -1.25 14.08
CA ALA A 169 9.42 -0.97 13.19
C ALA A 169 10.71 -0.70 13.96
N SER A 170 11.83 -1.26 13.52
CA SER A 170 13.13 -0.99 14.09
C SER A 170 13.70 0.37 13.64
N ALA A 171 14.63 0.92 14.41
CA ALA A 171 15.36 2.13 14.06
C ALA A 171 16.10 2.06 12.71
N SER A 172 16.35 0.85 12.19
CA SER A 172 16.98 0.62 10.88
C SER A 172 16.22 1.26 9.72
N TYR A 173 14.93 1.51 9.89
CA TYR A 173 14.07 2.08 8.84
C TYR A 173 13.75 3.56 9.02
N ALA A 174 14.51 4.28 9.88
CA ALA A 174 14.24 5.69 10.16
C ALA A 174 14.21 6.58 8.90
N ARG A 175 15.07 6.28 7.90
CA ARG A 175 15.07 7.03 6.62
C ARG A 175 13.87 6.71 5.76
N ALA A 176 13.43 5.45 5.72
CA ALA A 176 12.25 5.04 4.96
C ALA A 176 10.94 5.53 5.60
N SER A 177 10.96 5.88 6.89
CA SER A 177 9.84 6.49 7.62
C SER A 177 10.01 8.01 7.82
N SER A 178 10.80 8.67 7.00
CA SER A 178 11.10 10.10 7.15
C SER A 178 9.91 11.02 6.80
N LEU A 179 8.92 10.50 6.09
CA LEU A 179 7.69 11.22 5.83
C LEU A 179 6.83 11.24 7.10
N GLY A 180 6.77 12.37 7.78
CA GLY A 180 5.98 12.55 8.99
C GLY A 180 4.48 12.42 8.69
N ALA A 181 3.79 11.52 9.39
CA ALA A 181 2.35 11.36 9.25
C ALA A 181 1.60 12.60 9.74
N LYS A 182 0.65 13.07 8.94
CA LYS A 182 -0.34 14.08 9.34
C LYS A 182 -1.51 13.40 10.05
N SER A 183 -2.32 14.18 10.76
CA SER A 183 -3.54 13.64 11.36
C SER A 183 -4.42 12.95 10.33
N SER A 184 -4.94 11.77 10.66
CA SER A 184 -5.87 11.02 9.80
C SER A 184 -7.16 11.78 9.46
N SER A 185 -7.53 12.77 10.29
CA SER A 185 -8.67 13.66 10.00
C SER A 185 -8.45 14.55 8.77
N MET A 186 -7.21 14.74 8.35
CA MET A 186 -6.84 15.54 7.18
C MET A 186 -6.82 14.72 5.87
N VAL A 187 -6.94 13.40 5.95
CA VAL A 187 -6.77 12.50 4.80
C VAL A 187 -7.70 12.86 3.65
N GLY A 188 -8.98 13.14 3.92
CA GLY A 188 -9.91 13.54 2.86
C GLY A 188 -9.49 14.80 2.08
N ALA A 189 -8.88 15.78 2.76
CA ALA A 189 -8.35 16.97 2.10
C ALA A 189 -7.01 16.71 1.38
N ILE A 190 -6.14 15.89 1.99
CA ILE A 190 -4.83 15.56 1.42
C ILE A 190 -4.97 14.75 0.12
N THR A 191 -5.95 13.85 0.06
CA THR A 191 -6.16 12.96 -1.10
C THR A 191 -7.18 13.48 -2.10
N SER A 192 -7.70 14.70 -1.93
CA SER A 192 -8.74 15.27 -2.80
C SER A 192 -8.32 15.38 -4.27
N ASP A 193 -7.04 15.62 -4.51
CA ASP A 193 -6.46 15.77 -5.84
C ASP A 193 -5.65 14.55 -6.29
N SER A 194 -5.81 13.40 -5.60
CA SER A 194 -5.17 12.15 -6.02
C SER A 194 -5.69 11.70 -7.38
N GLY A 195 -4.76 11.22 -8.22
CA GLY A 195 -5.03 10.87 -9.61
C GLY A 195 -4.50 11.90 -10.59
N VAL A 196 -4.93 11.81 -11.83
CA VAL A 196 -4.43 12.67 -12.91
C VAL A 196 -4.75 14.14 -12.64
N LEU A 197 -3.72 14.96 -12.67
CA LEU A 197 -3.84 16.42 -12.53
C LEU A 197 -4.59 17.03 -13.73
N LYS A 198 -5.42 18.03 -13.46
CA LYS A 198 -6.19 18.77 -14.48
C LYS A 198 -5.32 19.82 -15.17
N CYS A 199 -4.23 19.38 -15.81
CA CYS A 199 -3.31 20.27 -16.49
C CYS A 199 -3.87 20.76 -17.82
N LEU A 200 -3.70 22.07 -18.11
CA LEU A 200 -4.01 22.65 -19.39
C LEU A 200 -2.74 22.82 -20.22
N ARG A 201 -2.79 22.42 -21.50
CA ARG A 201 -1.64 22.53 -22.40
C ARG A 201 -1.13 23.99 -22.46
N GLY A 202 0.15 24.19 -22.16
CA GLY A 202 0.80 25.50 -22.15
C GLY A 202 0.69 26.28 -20.83
N HIS A 203 0.11 25.68 -19.79
CA HIS A 203 0.04 26.24 -18.45
C HIS A 203 0.76 25.35 -17.44
N GLN A 204 1.21 25.91 -16.33
CA GLN A 204 1.64 25.13 -15.17
C GLN A 204 0.46 24.33 -14.60
N CYS A 205 0.71 23.09 -14.21
CA CYS A 205 -0.28 22.26 -13.50
C CYS A 205 -0.49 22.73 -12.06
#